data_3417ba9c6f34de7e74938d68cf85b157
#
_entry.id   3417ba9c6f34de7e74938d68cf85b157
#
_cell.length_a   1.000
_cell.length_b   1.000
_cell.length_c   1.000
_cell.angle_alpha   90.00
_cell.angle_beta   90.00
_cell.angle_gamma   90.00
#
_symmetry.space_group_name_H-M   'P 1'
#
loop_
_entity.id
_entity.type
_entity.pdbx_description
1 polymer ?
#
loop_
_entity_poly.entity_id
_entity_poly.type
_entity_poly.pdbx_seq_one_letter_code
_entity_poly.pdbx_strand_id
1 'polypeptide(L)'
;MAIDVKKIEIKSVSDASGLDEWITSGNVQADEIVAVIGKTEGNGGVNDFTRILSDQAFRKVLLNRGSRNDIDIKEIPMVWSGGCDGIITPHAVAFARNDQEGPDDKDRLVMGTAMSEELLPEDIGRPGMVEKVAVAVRDAMADADIKDPKDVHYVQTKTPLLTVETVQDAHSRDQTVACEVHDSMGVSNGTTALGIGVALEEIEMPDAGDICRNLDIFSSVSSCSSGVELDRAQIVLFGNRRGAGGRYRIGHAVMEDALHIDGIYDAIRNAGLELPTRPRSEDLGDKVVNCFLKCEADPRARLRGRRQIMLDDSDVHHHRHSKAAVGGIAAVAIGDAAVFVSVDAMHQGPQGGGPVIAIVDMGE
;
A
#
# COMPACT_ATOMS: atom_id res chain seq x y z
N MET A 1 6.03 -7.89 -20.53
CA MET A 1 6.38 -7.26 -19.21
C MET A 1 6.55 -8.34 -18.18
N ALA A 2 7.63 -8.29 -17.39
CA ALA A 2 7.81 -9.10 -16.19
C ALA A 2 8.18 -8.20 -15.00
N ILE A 3 7.78 -8.60 -13.80
CA ILE A 3 8.11 -7.90 -12.56
C ILE A 3 8.95 -8.84 -11.70
N ASP A 4 10.14 -8.36 -11.34
CA ASP A 4 10.97 -8.98 -10.32
C ASP A 4 10.75 -8.30 -8.98
N VAL A 5 10.72 -9.09 -7.90
CA VAL A 5 10.38 -8.64 -6.56
C VAL A 5 11.48 -9.04 -5.58
N LYS A 6 11.93 -8.09 -4.78
CA LYS A 6 12.94 -8.34 -3.74
C LYS A 6 12.50 -7.77 -2.41
N LYS A 7 12.31 -8.64 -1.42
CA LYS A 7 12.23 -8.22 -0.01
C LYS A 7 13.63 -7.90 0.50
N ILE A 8 13.77 -6.75 1.14
CA ILE A 8 15.03 -6.18 1.63
C ILE A 8 14.88 -5.91 3.12
N GLU A 9 15.73 -6.52 3.94
CA GLU A 9 15.86 -6.18 5.35
C GLU A 9 16.47 -4.78 5.51
N ILE A 10 15.96 -4.00 6.44
CA ILE A 10 16.47 -2.67 6.79
C ILE A 10 17.02 -2.73 8.21
N LYS A 11 18.33 -2.72 8.35
CA LYS A 11 19.04 -2.82 9.66
C LYS A 11 19.10 -1.47 10.41
N SER A 12 18.90 -0.38 9.69
CA SER A 12 18.78 0.98 10.23
C SER A 12 17.99 1.84 9.23
N VAL A 13 17.45 2.96 9.66
CA VAL A 13 16.60 3.84 8.82
C VAL A 13 17.26 4.33 7.53
N SER A 14 18.58 4.32 7.45
CA SER A 14 19.33 4.70 6.24
C SER A 14 20.02 3.51 5.55
N ASP A 15 19.68 2.28 5.92
CA ASP A 15 20.25 1.08 5.32
C ASP A 15 19.52 0.74 4.02
N ALA A 16 20.21 0.88 2.90
CA ALA A 16 19.76 0.45 1.57
C ALA A 16 20.74 -0.58 0.97
N SER A 17 21.57 -1.23 1.80
CA SER A 17 22.58 -2.19 1.35
C SER A 17 21.98 -3.36 0.58
N GLY A 18 20.82 -3.86 0.99
CA GLY A 18 20.16 -4.97 0.29
C GLY A 18 19.69 -4.61 -1.12
N LEU A 19 19.33 -3.35 -1.40
CA LEU A 19 19.07 -2.87 -2.76
C LEU A 19 20.36 -2.80 -3.56
N ASP A 20 21.43 -2.26 -2.96
CA ASP A 20 22.74 -2.17 -3.59
C ASP A 20 23.31 -3.56 -3.95
N GLU A 21 23.18 -4.52 -3.04
CA GLU A 21 23.56 -5.91 -3.27
C GLU A 21 22.74 -6.57 -4.39
N TRP A 22 21.42 -6.33 -4.45
CA TRP A 22 20.58 -6.88 -5.51
C TRP A 22 21.00 -6.38 -6.89
N ILE A 23 21.31 -5.10 -7.02
CA ILE A 23 21.78 -4.49 -8.26
C ILE A 23 23.20 -5.00 -8.61
N THR A 24 24.13 -5.00 -7.65
CA THR A 24 25.52 -5.39 -7.90
C THR A 24 25.71 -6.88 -8.16
N SER A 25 24.77 -7.73 -7.73
CA SER A 25 24.75 -9.16 -8.07
C SER A 25 24.46 -9.42 -9.56
N GLY A 26 24.02 -8.40 -10.31
CA GLY A 26 23.65 -8.51 -11.72
C GLY A 26 22.27 -9.12 -11.99
N ASN A 27 21.48 -9.36 -10.92
CA ASN A 27 20.12 -9.90 -11.06
C ASN A 27 19.13 -8.86 -11.61
N VAL A 28 19.41 -7.58 -11.42
CA VAL A 28 18.57 -6.45 -11.84
C VAL A 28 19.45 -5.26 -12.19
N GLN A 29 18.99 -4.42 -13.13
CA GLN A 29 19.61 -3.13 -13.39
C GLN A 29 18.97 -2.05 -12.52
N ALA A 30 19.72 -1.05 -12.05
CA ALA A 30 19.16 0.05 -11.27
C ALA A 30 18.04 0.82 -12.03
N ASP A 31 18.18 0.89 -13.36
CA ASP A 31 17.20 1.55 -14.24
C ASP A 31 15.92 0.73 -14.46
N GLU A 32 15.89 -0.54 -14.06
CA GLU A 32 14.69 -1.38 -14.07
C GLU A 32 13.85 -1.19 -12.79
N ILE A 33 14.40 -0.62 -11.72
CA ILE A 33 13.66 -0.37 -10.48
C ILE A 33 12.57 0.68 -10.75
N VAL A 34 11.32 0.30 -10.50
CA VAL A 34 10.14 1.12 -10.82
C VAL A 34 9.30 1.47 -9.61
N ALA A 35 9.47 0.80 -8.47
CA ALA A 35 8.83 1.18 -7.21
C ALA A 35 9.54 0.56 -6.01
N VAL A 36 9.32 1.16 -4.83
CA VAL A 36 9.68 0.61 -3.53
C VAL A 36 8.51 0.83 -2.55
N ILE A 37 8.15 -0.20 -1.81
CA ILE A 37 7.17 -0.11 -0.72
C ILE A 37 7.86 -0.58 0.55
N GLY A 38 7.96 0.28 1.57
CA GLY A 38 8.74 -0.03 2.75
C GLY A 38 8.06 0.30 4.07
N LYS A 39 8.49 -0.41 5.11
CA LYS A 39 8.07 -0.25 6.49
C LYS A 39 9.25 0.22 7.32
N THR A 40 9.09 1.37 8.01
CA THR A 40 10.13 1.99 8.83
C THR A 40 9.77 1.99 10.31
N GLU A 41 10.77 2.10 11.18
CA GLU A 41 10.62 2.03 12.64
C GLU A 41 10.14 3.34 13.30
N GLY A 42 9.78 4.36 12.52
CA GLY A 42 9.32 5.66 13.04
C GLY A 42 7.95 5.62 13.70
N ASN A 43 7.43 6.80 14.02
CA ASN A 43 6.16 6.93 14.74
C ASN A 43 4.92 6.79 13.84
N GLY A 44 5.08 6.82 12.52
CA GLY A 44 3.97 6.75 11.54
C GLY A 44 3.17 8.05 11.41
N GLY A 45 3.52 9.10 12.17
CA GLY A 45 2.85 10.39 12.13
C GLY A 45 3.38 11.32 11.02
N VAL A 46 2.86 12.55 10.96
CA VAL A 46 3.22 13.55 9.95
C VAL A 46 4.73 13.87 9.97
N ASN A 47 5.33 13.95 11.16
CA ASN A 47 6.73 14.27 11.38
C ASN A 47 7.63 13.03 11.55
N ASP A 48 7.31 11.92 10.92
CA ASP A 48 8.13 10.71 10.93
C ASP A 48 9.35 10.86 10.01
N PHE A 49 10.50 11.19 10.58
CA PHE A 49 11.75 11.40 9.83
C PHE A 49 12.32 10.11 9.23
N THR A 50 11.96 8.94 9.76
CA THR A 50 12.50 7.67 9.28
C THR A 50 12.13 7.41 7.83
N ARG A 51 10.93 7.81 7.40
CA ARG A 51 10.47 7.68 6.01
C ARG A 51 11.36 8.49 5.05
N ILE A 52 11.68 9.73 5.41
CA ILE A 52 12.52 10.62 4.59
C ILE A 52 13.95 10.06 4.49
N LEU A 53 14.51 9.57 5.59
CA LEU A 53 15.86 9.01 5.61
C LEU A 53 15.97 7.73 4.77
N SER A 54 14.97 6.84 4.86
CA SER A 54 14.92 5.64 4.05
C SER A 54 14.75 5.97 2.56
N ASP A 55 13.85 6.90 2.22
CA ASP A 55 13.66 7.37 0.84
C ASP A 55 14.97 7.88 0.25
N GLN A 56 15.67 8.78 0.95
CA GLN A 56 16.95 9.33 0.51
C GLN A 56 18.03 8.26 0.33
N ALA A 57 18.08 7.28 1.24
CA ALA A 57 19.08 6.20 1.17
C ALA A 57 18.85 5.32 -0.07
N PHE A 58 17.62 4.92 -0.34
CA PHE A 58 17.28 4.10 -1.51
C PHE A 58 17.48 4.86 -2.83
N ARG A 59 17.02 6.12 -2.93
CA ARG A 59 17.26 6.97 -4.11
C ARG A 59 18.74 7.17 -4.39
N LYS A 60 19.56 7.35 -3.34
CA LYS A 60 21.01 7.47 -3.48
C LYS A 60 21.67 6.23 -4.11
N VAL A 61 21.20 5.03 -3.76
CA VAL A 61 21.66 3.80 -4.42
C VAL A 61 21.34 3.83 -5.90
N LEU A 62 20.10 4.17 -6.27
CA LEU A 62 19.69 4.23 -7.68
C LEU A 62 20.49 5.27 -8.48
N LEU A 63 20.72 6.46 -7.92
CA LEU A 63 21.56 7.49 -8.52
C LEU A 63 23.00 7.03 -8.76
N ASN A 64 23.56 6.28 -7.81
CA ASN A 64 24.94 5.82 -7.91
C ASN A 64 25.14 4.63 -8.85
N ARG A 65 24.08 3.84 -9.09
CA ARG A 65 24.14 2.57 -9.85
C ARG A 65 23.48 2.62 -11.21
N GLY A 66 22.58 3.56 -11.43
CA GLY A 66 21.83 3.72 -12.69
C GLY A 66 22.33 4.84 -13.58
N SER A 67 21.64 5.04 -14.68
CA SER A 67 21.86 6.11 -15.66
C SER A 67 20.85 7.26 -15.52
N ARG A 68 19.79 7.10 -14.71
CA ARG A 68 18.75 8.10 -14.47
C ARG A 68 19.30 9.31 -13.71
N ASN A 69 18.80 10.49 -14.05
CA ASN A 69 19.13 11.74 -13.34
C ASN A 69 18.27 11.91 -12.08
N ASP A 70 18.57 12.94 -11.27
CA ASP A 70 17.84 13.25 -10.03
C ASP A 70 16.33 13.43 -10.22
N ILE A 71 15.89 13.99 -11.36
CA ILE A 71 14.48 14.24 -11.64
C ILE A 71 13.77 12.89 -11.87
N ASP A 72 14.33 12.05 -12.75
CA ASP A 72 13.76 10.74 -13.06
C ASP A 72 13.71 9.83 -11.83
N ILE A 73 14.72 9.89 -10.97
CA ILE A 73 14.74 9.13 -9.72
C ILE A 73 13.65 9.60 -8.73
N LYS A 74 13.35 10.90 -8.71
CA LYS A 74 12.27 11.44 -7.86
C LYS A 74 10.88 10.99 -8.32
N GLU A 75 10.70 10.74 -9.60
CA GLU A 75 9.45 10.24 -10.17
C GLU A 75 9.17 8.76 -9.81
N ILE A 76 10.19 7.99 -9.39
CA ILE A 76 9.98 6.60 -8.96
C ILE A 76 9.16 6.59 -7.67
N PRO A 77 7.98 5.93 -7.65
CA PRO A 77 7.19 5.80 -6.45
C PRO A 77 7.94 5.06 -5.35
N MET A 78 8.14 5.72 -4.20
CA MET A 78 8.68 5.11 -3.00
C MET A 78 7.73 5.36 -1.83
N VAL A 79 6.89 4.38 -1.53
CA VAL A 79 5.88 4.49 -0.47
C VAL A 79 6.44 3.95 0.85
N TRP A 80 6.74 4.84 1.76
CA TRP A 80 7.22 4.52 3.10
C TRP A 80 6.12 4.67 4.13
N SER A 81 5.87 3.62 4.92
CA SER A 81 4.93 3.61 6.05
C SER A 81 5.69 3.46 7.35
N GLY A 82 5.56 4.44 8.26
CA GLY A 82 6.17 4.39 9.58
C GLY A 82 5.41 3.49 10.57
N GLY A 83 6.10 3.13 11.66
CA GLY A 83 5.55 2.37 12.77
C GLY A 83 5.66 0.86 12.59
N CYS A 84 6.84 0.32 12.90
CA CYS A 84 7.04 -1.10 13.16
C CYS A 84 6.57 -1.39 14.59
N ASP A 85 5.27 -1.59 14.76
CA ASP A 85 4.66 -1.80 16.06
C ASP A 85 4.58 -3.30 16.41
N GLY A 86 4.68 -3.62 17.69
CA GLY A 86 4.70 -5.01 18.15
C GLY A 86 5.94 -5.75 17.64
N ILE A 87 5.71 -6.80 16.83
CA ILE A 87 6.78 -7.66 16.29
C ILE A 87 7.15 -7.34 14.84
N ILE A 88 6.50 -6.35 14.22
CA ILE A 88 6.76 -5.97 12.83
C ILE A 88 8.20 -5.46 12.70
N THR A 89 8.95 -5.97 11.73
CA THR A 89 10.34 -5.56 11.49
C THR A 89 10.47 -4.62 10.30
N PRO A 90 11.42 -3.65 10.34
CA PRO A 90 11.69 -2.76 9.21
C PRO A 90 12.13 -3.55 7.98
N HIS A 91 11.52 -3.25 6.83
CA HIS A 91 11.86 -3.87 5.56
C HIS A 91 11.35 -3.03 4.39
N ALA A 92 11.87 -3.32 3.21
CA ALA A 92 11.34 -2.80 1.95
C ALA A 92 11.06 -3.95 0.98
N VAL A 93 10.15 -3.71 0.05
CA VAL A 93 9.94 -4.54 -1.13
C VAL A 93 10.21 -3.66 -2.33
N ALA A 94 11.25 -4.00 -3.09
CA ALA A 94 11.60 -3.32 -4.32
C ALA A 94 11.08 -4.11 -5.52
N PHE A 95 10.62 -3.38 -6.53
CA PHE A 95 10.05 -3.92 -7.75
C PHE A 95 10.85 -3.44 -8.96
N ALA A 96 11.25 -4.39 -9.80
CA ALA A 96 11.93 -4.13 -11.06
C ALA A 96 11.06 -4.60 -12.22
N ARG A 97 11.03 -3.83 -13.31
CA ARG A 97 10.24 -4.10 -14.52
C ARG A 97 11.15 -4.28 -15.72
N ASN A 98 10.94 -5.36 -16.46
CA ASN A 98 11.60 -5.62 -17.74
C ASN A 98 10.56 -6.06 -18.80
N ASP A 99 11.00 -6.15 -20.04
CA ASP A 99 10.14 -6.43 -21.20
C ASP A 99 9.95 -7.93 -21.49
N GLN A 100 10.33 -8.81 -20.56
CA GLN A 100 10.16 -10.24 -20.75
C GLN A 100 8.68 -10.62 -20.79
N GLU A 101 8.27 -11.34 -21.83
CA GLU A 101 6.95 -11.97 -21.91
C GLU A 101 7.05 -13.44 -21.50
N GLY A 102 5.94 -13.99 -21.03
CA GLY A 102 5.82 -15.37 -20.58
C GLY A 102 4.91 -16.20 -21.48
N PRO A 103 4.64 -17.44 -21.08
CA PRO A 103 3.69 -18.29 -21.78
C PRO A 103 2.25 -17.74 -21.73
N ASP A 104 1.54 -17.79 -22.88
CA ASP A 104 0.18 -17.24 -23.03
C ASP A 104 -0.88 -17.90 -22.13
N ASP A 105 -0.56 -19.03 -21.50
CA ASP A 105 -1.47 -19.79 -20.64
C ASP A 105 -1.26 -19.50 -19.13
N LYS A 106 -0.27 -18.67 -18.79
CA LYS A 106 0.04 -18.35 -17.38
C LYS A 106 -0.25 -16.88 -17.06
N ASP A 107 -0.89 -16.67 -15.92
CA ASP A 107 -1.04 -15.34 -15.33
C ASP A 107 0.17 -15.04 -14.43
N ARG A 108 0.75 -13.86 -14.59
CA ARG A 108 1.89 -13.38 -13.79
C ARG A 108 1.70 -11.94 -13.36
N LEU A 109 2.41 -11.59 -12.29
CA LEU A 109 2.44 -10.25 -11.72
C LEU A 109 2.83 -9.21 -12.77
N VAL A 110 2.00 -8.19 -12.90
CA VAL A 110 2.29 -6.95 -13.60
C VAL A 110 2.04 -5.77 -12.68
N MET A 111 2.62 -4.64 -13.05
CA MET A 111 2.50 -3.42 -12.25
C MET A 111 2.49 -2.21 -13.18
N GLY A 112 1.71 -1.19 -12.79
CA GLY A 112 1.72 0.11 -13.42
C GLY A 112 1.77 1.23 -12.40
N THR A 113 2.23 2.39 -12.85
CA THR A 113 2.35 3.60 -12.04
C THR A 113 1.70 4.78 -12.73
N ALA A 114 1.13 5.68 -11.95
CA ALA A 114 0.61 6.94 -12.44
C ALA A 114 0.66 8.03 -11.36
N MET A 115 0.58 9.28 -11.81
CA MET A 115 0.39 10.45 -10.95
C MET A 115 -0.94 11.10 -11.31
N SER A 116 -1.71 11.50 -10.31
CA SER A 116 -2.93 12.30 -10.59
C SER A 116 -2.58 13.72 -11.04
N GLU A 117 -3.57 14.44 -11.50
CA GLU A 117 -3.52 15.90 -11.49
C GLU A 117 -3.26 16.40 -10.05
N GLU A 118 -2.84 17.66 -9.94
CA GLU A 118 -2.62 18.32 -8.65
C GLU A 118 -3.89 18.24 -7.78
N LEU A 119 -3.70 17.87 -6.52
CA LEU A 119 -4.74 17.85 -5.49
C LEU A 119 -4.60 19.09 -4.64
N LEU A 120 -5.47 20.06 -4.88
CA LEU A 120 -5.52 21.27 -4.07
C LEU A 120 -6.04 20.99 -2.67
N PRO A 121 -5.73 21.83 -1.65
CA PRO A 121 -6.20 21.62 -0.28
C PRO A 121 -7.72 21.47 -0.18
N GLU A 122 -8.46 22.20 -1.01
CA GLU A 122 -9.93 22.16 -1.10
C GLU A 122 -10.47 20.88 -1.76
N ASP A 123 -9.66 20.09 -2.47
CA ASP A 123 -10.07 18.79 -3.03
C ASP A 123 -10.13 17.69 -1.96
N ILE A 124 -9.24 17.76 -0.97
CA ILE A 124 -9.09 16.71 0.05
C ILE A 124 -10.40 16.51 0.82
N GLY A 125 -10.91 15.28 0.80
CA GLY A 125 -12.18 14.93 1.44
C GLY A 125 -13.42 15.25 0.61
N ARG A 126 -13.28 15.51 -0.69
CA ARG A 126 -14.39 15.89 -1.58
C ARG A 126 -14.44 15.06 -2.86
N PRO A 127 -15.59 15.05 -3.58
CA PRO A 127 -15.75 14.30 -4.84
C PRO A 127 -14.68 14.58 -5.89
N GLY A 128 -14.19 15.82 -6.00
CA GLY A 128 -13.11 16.17 -6.93
C GLY A 128 -11.82 15.35 -6.73
N MET A 129 -11.47 15.06 -5.47
CA MET A 129 -10.34 14.16 -5.19
C MET A 129 -10.64 12.73 -5.62
N VAL A 130 -11.86 12.22 -5.39
CA VAL A 130 -12.29 10.88 -5.84
C VAL A 130 -12.14 10.75 -7.35
N GLU A 131 -12.61 11.75 -8.11
CA GLU A 131 -12.53 11.78 -9.58
C GLU A 131 -11.06 11.78 -10.08
N LYS A 132 -10.22 12.67 -9.55
CA LYS A 132 -8.81 12.79 -9.94
C LYS A 132 -8.03 11.50 -9.65
N VAL A 133 -8.28 10.89 -8.49
CA VAL A 133 -7.67 9.60 -8.12
C VAL A 133 -8.16 8.49 -9.05
N ALA A 134 -9.47 8.43 -9.35
CA ALA A 134 -10.02 7.41 -10.22
C ALA A 134 -9.44 7.47 -11.65
N VAL A 135 -9.18 8.67 -12.18
CA VAL A 135 -8.46 8.83 -13.45
C VAL A 135 -7.06 8.26 -13.36
N ALA A 136 -6.28 8.65 -12.35
CA ALA A 136 -4.91 8.17 -12.19
C ALA A 136 -4.81 6.64 -12.00
N VAL A 137 -5.79 6.02 -11.32
CA VAL A 137 -5.85 4.55 -11.18
C VAL A 137 -6.07 3.88 -12.55
N ARG A 138 -6.95 4.43 -13.40
CA ARG A 138 -7.15 3.90 -14.77
C ARG A 138 -5.89 4.09 -15.63
N ASP A 139 -5.16 5.18 -15.46
CA ASP A 139 -3.89 5.40 -16.15
C ASP A 139 -2.83 4.36 -15.69
N ALA A 140 -2.78 4.05 -14.39
CA ALA A 140 -1.91 2.99 -13.87
C ALA A 140 -2.32 1.59 -14.38
N MET A 141 -3.62 1.30 -14.54
CA MET A 141 -4.09 0.07 -15.20
C MET A 141 -3.60 0.00 -16.66
N ALA A 142 -3.65 1.12 -17.38
CA ALA A 142 -3.16 1.18 -18.76
C ALA A 142 -1.64 0.97 -18.84
N ASP A 143 -0.85 1.54 -17.91
CA ASP A 143 0.61 1.31 -17.82
C ASP A 143 0.95 -0.15 -17.50
N ALA A 144 0.11 -0.83 -16.69
CA ALA A 144 0.22 -2.26 -16.40
C ALA A 144 -0.27 -3.18 -17.53
N ASP A 145 -0.89 -2.63 -18.57
CA ASP A 145 -1.64 -3.36 -19.60
C ASP A 145 -2.72 -4.29 -19.03
N ILE A 146 -3.39 -3.87 -17.96
CA ILE A 146 -4.54 -4.55 -17.37
C ILE A 146 -5.82 -3.97 -17.99
N LYS A 147 -6.68 -4.83 -18.52
CA LYS A 147 -7.93 -4.44 -19.20
C LYS A 147 -9.17 -4.63 -18.32
N ASP A 148 -9.20 -5.67 -17.50
CA ASP A 148 -10.31 -5.96 -16.60
C ASP A 148 -9.93 -5.49 -15.18
N PRO A 149 -10.73 -4.61 -14.54
CA PRO A 149 -10.50 -4.21 -13.16
C PRO A 149 -10.38 -5.38 -12.17
N LYS A 150 -11.00 -6.52 -12.46
CA LYS A 150 -10.93 -7.73 -11.62
C LYS A 150 -9.55 -8.37 -11.56
N ASP A 151 -8.68 -8.06 -12.52
CA ASP A 151 -7.29 -8.53 -12.53
C ASP A 151 -6.37 -7.65 -11.66
N VAL A 152 -6.91 -6.54 -11.10
CA VAL A 152 -6.20 -5.69 -10.13
C VAL A 152 -6.37 -6.29 -8.73
N HIS A 153 -5.25 -6.47 -8.04
CA HIS A 153 -5.24 -7.08 -6.71
C HIS A 153 -4.65 -6.18 -5.63
N TYR A 154 -4.01 -5.08 -6.00
CA TYR A 154 -3.43 -4.15 -5.04
C TYR A 154 -3.23 -2.77 -5.65
N VAL A 155 -3.65 -1.73 -4.94
CA VAL A 155 -3.35 -0.34 -5.27
C VAL A 155 -2.76 0.34 -4.04
N GLN A 156 -1.45 0.54 -4.06
CA GLN A 156 -0.75 1.33 -3.03
C GLN A 156 -0.68 2.77 -3.48
N THR A 157 -1.02 3.69 -2.59
CA THR A 157 -0.95 5.11 -2.91
C THR A 157 -0.18 5.93 -1.89
N LYS A 158 0.27 7.09 -2.35
CA LYS A 158 0.72 8.19 -1.50
C LYS A 158 0.07 9.47 -1.98
N THR A 159 -0.60 10.20 -1.08
CA THR A 159 -1.39 11.39 -1.41
C THR A 159 -1.05 12.55 -0.49
N PRO A 160 -1.33 13.81 -0.86
CA PRO A 160 -1.14 14.95 0.02
C PRO A 160 -2.11 14.92 1.20
N LEU A 161 -1.74 15.59 2.27
CA LEU A 161 -2.58 15.92 3.42
C LEU A 161 -2.55 17.43 3.66
N LEU A 162 -3.45 17.93 4.53
CA LEU A 162 -3.47 19.34 4.88
C LEU A 162 -2.36 19.71 5.85
N THR A 163 -1.77 20.88 5.63
CA THR A 163 -0.92 21.58 6.58
C THR A 163 -1.53 22.94 6.91
N VAL A 164 -1.06 23.59 7.96
CA VAL A 164 -1.51 24.97 8.27
C VAL A 164 -1.26 25.93 7.10
N GLU A 165 -0.12 25.76 6.41
CA GLU A 165 0.25 26.57 5.24
C GLU A 165 -0.72 26.34 4.07
N THR A 166 -1.03 25.09 3.73
CA THR A 166 -1.96 24.79 2.62
C THR A 166 -3.39 25.22 2.91
N VAL A 167 -3.84 25.16 4.18
CA VAL A 167 -5.14 25.69 4.60
C VAL A 167 -5.19 27.21 4.47
N GLN A 168 -4.11 27.92 4.84
CA GLN A 168 -4.01 29.37 4.67
C GLN A 168 -4.00 29.78 3.18
N ASP A 169 -3.32 29.01 2.33
CA ASP A 169 -3.36 29.20 0.89
C ASP A 169 -4.79 29.07 0.34
N ALA A 170 -5.52 28.00 0.69
CA ALA A 170 -6.91 27.81 0.29
C ALA A 170 -7.78 29.02 0.72
N HIS A 171 -7.68 29.45 1.97
CA HIS A 171 -8.41 30.59 2.47
C HIS A 171 -8.04 31.90 1.75
N SER A 172 -6.79 32.10 1.35
CA SER A 172 -6.37 33.28 0.58
C SER A 172 -6.99 33.34 -0.81
N ARG A 173 -7.46 32.20 -1.33
CA ARG A 173 -8.16 32.04 -2.60
C ARG A 173 -9.70 31.96 -2.43
N ASP A 174 -10.23 32.33 -1.28
CA ASP A 174 -11.65 32.21 -0.91
C ASP A 174 -12.19 30.77 -0.99
N GLN A 175 -11.31 29.76 -0.81
CA GLN A 175 -11.67 28.35 -0.74
C GLN A 175 -11.76 27.87 0.71
N THR A 176 -12.49 26.76 0.92
CA THR A 176 -12.62 26.13 2.23
C THR A 176 -12.09 24.69 2.17
N VAL A 177 -11.55 24.18 3.26
CA VAL A 177 -11.14 22.79 3.40
C VAL A 177 -12.25 21.95 4.04
N ALA A 178 -12.22 20.62 3.83
CA ALA A 178 -13.29 19.73 4.30
C ALA A 178 -13.08 19.24 5.74
N CYS A 179 -11.86 19.34 6.28
CA CYS A 179 -11.52 18.84 7.62
C CYS A 179 -10.40 19.66 8.27
N GLU A 180 -10.19 19.46 9.56
CA GLU A 180 -9.05 20.00 10.29
C GLU A 180 -7.73 19.33 9.87
N VAL A 181 -6.61 20.04 10.07
CA VAL A 181 -5.26 19.55 9.71
C VAL A 181 -4.97 18.17 10.33
N HIS A 182 -5.33 17.97 11.61
CA HIS A 182 -5.06 16.71 12.30
C HIS A 182 -5.85 15.52 11.78
N ASP A 183 -7.02 15.72 11.20
CA ASP A 183 -7.89 14.68 10.66
C ASP A 183 -7.57 14.40 9.19
N SER A 184 -6.80 15.25 8.54
CA SER A 184 -6.61 15.25 7.09
C SER A 184 -5.91 14.00 6.56
N MET A 185 -5.07 13.33 7.37
CA MET A 185 -4.43 12.07 6.98
C MET A 185 -5.49 10.98 6.71
N GLY A 186 -6.37 10.74 7.66
CA GLY A 186 -7.44 9.75 7.52
C GLY A 186 -8.44 10.13 6.42
N VAL A 187 -8.80 11.41 6.33
CA VAL A 187 -9.71 11.92 5.29
C VAL A 187 -9.11 11.75 3.89
N SER A 188 -7.82 12.10 3.71
CA SER A 188 -7.13 11.92 2.44
C SER A 188 -7.04 10.43 2.06
N ASN A 189 -6.66 9.55 3.00
CA ASN A 189 -6.59 8.11 2.76
C ASN A 189 -7.96 7.54 2.37
N GLY A 190 -9.02 7.89 3.09
CA GLY A 190 -10.37 7.38 2.82
C GLY A 190 -10.93 7.88 1.48
N THR A 191 -10.73 9.17 1.16
CA THR A 191 -11.17 9.73 -0.13
C THR A 191 -10.42 9.11 -1.30
N THR A 192 -9.12 8.83 -1.12
CA THR A 192 -8.31 8.11 -2.10
C THR A 192 -8.82 6.69 -2.33
N ALA A 193 -9.18 5.98 -1.26
CA ALA A 193 -9.72 4.62 -1.36
C ALA A 193 -11.04 4.58 -2.14
N LEU A 194 -11.90 5.58 -1.95
CA LEU A 194 -13.12 5.72 -2.76
C LEU A 194 -12.81 5.94 -4.24
N GLY A 195 -11.79 6.76 -4.57
CA GLY A 195 -11.33 6.94 -5.95
C GLY A 195 -10.83 5.64 -6.58
N ILE A 196 -10.11 4.81 -5.81
CA ILE A 196 -9.71 3.47 -6.24
C ILE A 196 -10.94 2.59 -6.49
N GLY A 197 -11.88 2.54 -5.55
CA GLY A 197 -13.10 1.74 -5.68
C GLY A 197 -13.95 2.13 -6.88
N VAL A 198 -14.07 3.43 -7.18
CA VAL A 198 -14.77 3.94 -8.38
C VAL A 198 -14.03 3.54 -9.67
N ALA A 199 -12.69 3.64 -9.67
CA ALA A 199 -11.89 3.28 -10.84
C ALA A 199 -12.01 1.80 -11.19
N LEU A 200 -12.09 0.95 -10.17
CA LEU A 200 -12.15 -0.51 -10.28
C LEU A 200 -13.59 -1.06 -10.30
N GLU A 201 -14.58 -0.18 -10.39
CA GLU A 201 -16.01 -0.58 -10.45
C GLU A 201 -16.48 -1.37 -9.21
N GLU A 202 -15.79 -1.22 -8.07
CA GLU A 202 -16.20 -1.82 -6.79
C GLU A 202 -17.36 -1.05 -6.14
N ILE A 203 -17.43 0.26 -6.40
CA ILE A 203 -18.46 1.17 -5.89
C ILE A 203 -18.88 2.18 -6.97
N GLU A 204 -20.09 2.70 -6.86
CA GLU A 204 -20.52 3.89 -7.61
C GLU A 204 -19.85 5.16 -7.09
N MET A 205 -19.87 6.25 -7.87
CA MET A 205 -19.36 7.53 -7.43
C MET A 205 -20.10 7.99 -6.17
N PRO A 206 -19.42 8.21 -5.03
CA PRO A 206 -20.08 8.56 -3.79
C PRO A 206 -20.57 10.00 -3.80
N ASP A 207 -21.67 10.27 -3.11
CA ASP A 207 -22.08 11.63 -2.79
C ASP A 207 -21.12 12.27 -1.78
N ALA A 208 -21.02 13.59 -1.76
CA ALA A 208 -20.18 14.32 -0.80
C ALA A 208 -20.52 13.97 0.67
N GLY A 209 -21.76 13.56 0.95
CA GLY A 209 -22.22 13.15 2.27
C GLY A 209 -21.74 11.77 2.70
N ASP A 210 -21.33 10.92 1.77
CA ASP A 210 -20.84 9.56 2.05
C ASP A 210 -19.34 9.54 2.37
N ILE A 211 -18.57 10.48 1.83
CA ILE A 211 -17.12 10.54 2.01
C ILE A 211 -16.77 10.66 3.48
N CYS A 212 -15.99 9.68 3.98
CA CYS A 212 -15.57 9.54 5.38
C CYS A 212 -16.72 9.38 6.39
N ARG A 213 -17.93 9.01 5.93
CA ARG A 213 -19.11 8.84 6.78
C ARG A 213 -19.82 7.51 6.53
N ASN A 214 -20.05 7.14 5.29
CA ASN A 214 -20.67 5.86 4.92
C ASN A 214 -19.56 4.78 4.79
N LEU A 215 -19.18 4.17 5.92
CA LEU A 215 -18.09 3.20 5.96
C LEU A 215 -18.48 1.81 5.41
N ASP A 216 -19.69 1.66 4.87
CA ASP A 216 -20.11 0.42 4.19
C ASP A 216 -19.67 0.37 2.73
N ILE A 217 -19.25 1.53 2.16
CA ILE A 217 -18.63 1.60 0.83
C ILE A 217 -17.10 1.64 0.98
N PHE A 218 -16.41 0.71 0.31
CA PHE A 218 -14.95 0.61 0.40
C PHE A 218 -14.34 -0.08 -0.83
N SER A 219 -13.04 0.09 -1.02
CA SER A 219 -12.24 -0.71 -1.96
C SER A 219 -11.60 -1.89 -1.22
N SER A 220 -11.66 -3.07 -1.82
CA SER A 220 -11.10 -4.32 -1.29
C SER A 220 -9.61 -4.51 -1.56
N VAL A 221 -8.99 -3.65 -2.37
CA VAL A 221 -7.59 -3.75 -2.82
C VAL A 221 -6.75 -2.53 -2.51
N SER A 222 -7.34 -1.52 -1.86
CA SER A 222 -6.66 -0.25 -1.60
C SER A 222 -5.76 -0.29 -0.39
N SER A 223 -4.61 0.38 -0.47
CA SER A 223 -3.73 0.67 0.66
C SER A 223 -3.25 2.11 0.53
N CYS A 224 -3.99 3.03 1.14
CA CYS A 224 -3.75 4.45 1.02
C CYS A 224 -2.89 4.97 2.17
N SER A 225 -1.94 5.84 1.83
CA SER A 225 -1.11 6.58 2.77
C SER A 225 -1.03 8.03 2.32
N SER A 226 -0.90 8.97 3.24
CA SER A 226 -0.73 10.37 2.92
C SER A 226 0.48 11.00 3.62
N GLY A 227 0.93 12.13 3.12
CA GLY A 227 2.09 12.85 3.64
C GLY A 227 2.17 14.27 3.10
N VAL A 228 3.09 15.05 3.67
CA VAL A 228 3.30 16.47 3.33
C VAL A 228 4.21 16.67 2.12
N GLU A 229 4.82 15.60 1.63
CA GLU A 229 5.86 15.63 0.60
C GLU A 229 5.34 15.65 -0.83
N LEU A 230 4.01 15.57 -1.02
CA LEU A 230 3.37 15.48 -2.34
C LEU A 230 2.29 16.53 -2.50
N ASP A 231 2.04 16.91 -3.75
CA ASP A 231 0.94 17.78 -4.20
C ASP A 231 -0.09 17.04 -5.07
N ARG A 232 0.13 15.75 -5.34
CA ARG A 232 -0.72 14.89 -6.18
C ARG A 232 -0.73 13.46 -5.65
N ALA A 233 -1.69 12.66 -6.12
CA ALA A 233 -1.71 11.24 -5.78
C ALA A 233 -0.69 10.46 -6.61
N GLN A 234 0.16 9.73 -5.95
CA GLN A 234 1.08 8.77 -6.54
C GLN A 234 0.45 7.37 -6.43
N ILE A 235 0.26 6.70 -7.56
CA ILE A 235 -0.40 5.41 -7.68
C ILE A 235 0.62 4.35 -8.06
N VAL A 236 0.62 3.23 -7.33
CA VAL A 236 1.34 1.99 -7.66
C VAL A 236 0.32 0.87 -7.66
N LEU A 237 0.00 0.37 -8.84
CA LEU A 237 -1.04 -0.63 -9.05
C LEU A 237 -0.42 -1.96 -9.45
N PHE A 238 -0.93 -3.03 -8.88
CA PHE A 238 -0.50 -4.40 -9.14
C PHE A 238 -1.68 -5.29 -9.49
N GLY A 239 -1.44 -6.19 -10.43
CA GLY A 239 -2.40 -7.20 -10.80
C GLY A 239 -1.73 -8.39 -11.47
N ASN A 240 -2.53 -9.27 -12.05
CA ASN A 240 -2.02 -10.36 -12.85
C ASN A 240 -2.44 -10.16 -14.31
N ARG A 241 -1.54 -10.50 -15.24
CA ARG A 241 -1.83 -10.47 -16.68
C ARG A 241 -1.41 -11.79 -17.31
N ARG A 242 -2.29 -12.31 -18.15
CA ARG A 242 -2.02 -13.49 -18.95
C ARG A 242 -0.93 -13.21 -19.98
N GLY A 243 0.05 -14.12 -20.10
CA GLY A 243 1.18 -13.95 -20.99
C GLY A 243 2.27 -13.01 -20.46
N ALA A 244 2.13 -12.45 -19.27
CA ALA A 244 3.20 -11.69 -18.63
C ALA A 244 4.35 -12.64 -18.21
N GLY A 245 5.59 -12.11 -18.25
CA GLY A 245 6.78 -12.84 -17.82
C GLY A 245 6.95 -12.89 -16.31
N GLY A 246 8.06 -13.48 -15.89
CA GLY A 246 8.42 -13.57 -14.48
C GLY A 246 7.80 -14.77 -13.75
N ARG A 247 8.03 -14.83 -12.46
CA ARG A 247 7.71 -15.99 -11.62
C ARG A 247 6.67 -15.67 -10.53
N TYR A 248 6.30 -14.42 -10.34
CA TYR A 248 5.43 -14.01 -9.26
C TYR A 248 3.97 -13.93 -9.67
N ARG A 249 3.07 -14.11 -8.69
CA ARG A 249 1.65 -13.79 -8.78
C ARG A 249 1.23 -13.01 -7.55
N ILE A 250 0.13 -12.29 -7.66
CA ILE A 250 -0.46 -11.53 -6.58
C ILE A 250 -1.92 -11.96 -6.38
N GLY A 251 -2.37 -11.95 -5.13
CA GLY A 251 -3.76 -12.17 -4.78
C GLY A 251 -4.15 -11.31 -3.59
N HIS A 252 -5.44 -11.07 -3.44
CA HIS A 252 -5.98 -10.33 -2.31
C HIS A 252 -7.18 -11.03 -1.70
N ALA A 253 -7.48 -10.66 -0.47
CA ALA A 253 -8.72 -10.95 0.24
C ALA A 253 -8.99 -9.82 1.24
N VAL A 254 -10.12 -9.88 1.92
CA VAL A 254 -10.48 -8.89 2.94
C VAL A 254 -10.57 -9.59 4.30
N MET A 255 -9.86 -9.06 5.27
CA MET A 255 -10.04 -9.44 6.68
C MET A 255 -11.30 -8.76 7.21
N GLU A 256 -12.23 -9.53 7.77
CA GLU A 256 -13.47 -9.01 8.36
C GLU A 256 -13.23 -8.31 9.70
N ASP A 257 -12.20 -8.75 10.41
CA ASP A 257 -11.75 -8.20 11.69
C ASP A 257 -10.26 -8.49 11.92
N ALA A 258 -9.69 -7.89 12.97
CA ALA A 258 -8.26 -8.03 13.29
C ALA A 258 -7.82 -9.48 13.62
N LEU A 259 -8.73 -10.41 13.85
CA LEU A 259 -8.43 -11.83 14.14
C LEU A 259 -8.67 -12.74 12.93
N HIS A 260 -9.03 -12.20 11.77
CA HIS A 260 -9.42 -13.00 10.60
C HIS A 260 -8.18 -13.53 9.86
N ILE A 261 -7.47 -14.48 10.47
CA ILE A 261 -6.29 -15.13 9.88
C ILE A 261 -6.60 -15.84 8.56
N ASP A 262 -7.82 -16.37 8.41
CA ASP A 262 -8.25 -17.05 7.18
C ASP A 262 -8.20 -16.12 5.97
N GLY A 263 -8.47 -14.80 6.14
CA GLY A 263 -8.31 -13.82 5.09
C GLY A 263 -6.88 -13.73 4.54
N ILE A 264 -5.86 -13.95 5.41
CA ILE A 264 -4.46 -13.99 4.96
C ILE A 264 -4.21 -15.22 4.08
N TYR A 265 -4.70 -16.39 4.51
CA TYR A 265 -4.57 -17.61 3.73
C TYR A 265 -5.37 -17.55 2.41
N ASP A 266 -6.52 -16.85 2.40
CA ASP A 266 -7.32 -16.69 1.19
C ASP A 266 -6.61 -15.76 0.18
N ALA A 267 -5.94 -14.69 0.63
CA ALA A 267 -5.11 -13.88 -0.25
C ALA A 267 -3.98 -14.70 -0.90
N ILE A 268 -3.35 -15.60 -0.13
CA ILE A 268 -2.29 -16.49 -0.62
C ILE A 268 -2.85 -17.52 -1.61
N ARG A 269 -4.04 -18.10 -1.35
CA ARG A 269 -4.73 -19.00 -2.29
C ARG A 269 -5.12 -18.28 -3.58
N ASN A 270 -5.65 -17.07 -3.46
CA ASN A 270 -6.03 -16.23 -4.60
C ASN A 270 -4.80 -15.82 -5.45
N ALA A 271 -3.62 -15.74 -4.84
CA ALA A 271 -2.34 -15.61 -5.56
C ALA A 271 -1.92 -16.91 -6.28
N GLY A 272 -2.61 -18.04 -6.05
CA GLY A 272 -2.41 -19.30 -6.75
C GLY A 272 -1.61 -20.34 -6.00
N LEU A 273 -1.30 -20.12 -4.73
CA LEU A 273 -0.62 -21.13 -3.92
C LEU A 273 -1.64 -22.11 -3.30
N GLU A 274 -1.44 -23.39 -3.56
CA GLU A 274 -2.26 -24.45 -2.94
C GLU A 274 -1.89 -24.59 -1.47
N LEU A 275 -2.88 -24.49 -0.58
CA LEU A 275 -2.71 -24.63 0.85
C LEU A 275 -3.63 -25.73 1.42
N PRO A 276 -3.17 -26.46 2.46
CA PRO A 276 -4.03 -27.41 3.15
C PRO A 276 -5.22 -26.69 3.84
N THR A 277 -6.20 -27.47 4.30
CA THR A 277 -7.39 -26.92 4.99
C THR A 277 -7.04 -26.15 6.27
N ARG A 278 -5.96 -26.52 6.94
CA ARG A 278 -5.40 -25.84 8.11
C ARG A 278 -3.93 -25.52 7.86
N PRO A 279 -3.65 -24.41 7.16
CA PRO A 279 -2.28 -24.05 6.82
C PRO A 279 -1.45 -23.73 8.06
N ARG A 280 -0.16 -24.02 7.98
CA ARG A 280 0.87 -23.56 8.90
C ARG A 280 1.92 -22.79 8.10
N SER A 281 2.71 -21.99 8.78
CA SER A 281 3.81 -21.27 8.13
C SER A 281 4.78 -22.17 7.37
N GLU A 282 5.02 -23.40 7.90
CA GLU A 282 5.89 -24.36 7.25
C GLU A 282 5.35 -24.85 5.89
N ASP A 283 4.03 -24.83 5.68
CA ASP A 283 3.39 -25.21 4.41
C ASP A 283 3.65 -24.18 3.29
N LEU A 284 3.99 -22.94 3.68
CA LEU A 284 4.25 -21.83 2.75
C LEU A 284 5.70 -21.88 2.23
N GLY A 285 6.64 -22.34 3.05
CA GLY A 285 8.07 -22.28 2.75
C GLY A 285 8.49 -20.83 2.43
N ASP A 286 9.41 -20.69 1.46
CA ASP A 286 9.88 -19.38 0.99
C ASP A 286 9.02 -18.78 -0.15
N LYS A 287 7.82 -19.35 -0.39
CA LYS A 287 6.99 -18.95 -1.53
C LYS A 287 6.24 -17.64 -1.32
N VAL A 288 5.95 -17.26 -0.09
CA VAL A 288 5.31 -15.96 0.18
C VAL A 288 6.39 -14.89 0.28
N VAL A 289 6.47 -14.03 -0.74
CA VAL A 289 7.47 -12.97 -0.79
C VAL A 289 7.16 -11.90 0.24
N ASN A 290 5.92 -11.40 0.24
CA ASN A 290 5.44 -10.47 1.25
C ASN A 290 3.92 -10.46 1.35
N CYS A 291 3.42 -10.00 2.51
CA CYS A 291 2.03 -9.62 2.70
C CYS A 291 1.91 -8.13 3.03
N PHE A 292 0.92 -7.48 2.40
CA PHE A 292 0.57 -6.09 2.63
C PHE A 292 -0.84 -6.04 3.22
N LEU A 293 -1.00 -5.39 4.36
CA LEU A 293 -2.25 -5.38 5.10
C LEU A 293 -2.63 -3.95 5.48
N LYS A 294 -3.92 -3.67 5.43
CA LYS A 294 -4.52 -2.52 6.11
C LYS A 294 -5.28 -3.01 7.34
N CYS A 295 -5.29 -2.20 8.36
CA CYS A 295 -6.03 -2.49 9.58
C CYS A 295 -6.48 -1.21 10.27
N GLU A 296 -7.50 -1.35 11.11
CA GLU A 296 -8.02 -0.27 11.94
C GLU A 296 -8.60 -0.84 13.22
N ALA A 297 -8.63 -0.03 14.29
CA ALA A 297 -9.44 -0.34 15.44
C ALA A 297 -10.92 -0.17 15.05
N ASP A 298 -11.75 -1.18 15.31
CA ASP A 298 -13.18 -1.11 14.99
C ASP A 298 -13.82 0.10 15.68
N PRO A 299 -14.39 1.06 14.92
CA PRO A 299 -15.00 2.28 15.49
C PRO A 299 -16.15 1.99 16.43
N ARG A 300 -16.74 0.78 16.39
CA ARG A 300 -17.76 0.32 17.33
C ARG A 300 -17.18 -0.14 18.68
N ALA A 301 -15.84 -0.08 18.86
CA ALA A 301 -15.10 -0.56 20.02
C ALA A 301 -15.42 -2.01 20.40
N ARG A 302 -15.62 -2.87 19.37
CA ARG A 302 -15.96 -4.28 19.54
C ARG A 302 -15.16 -5.17 18.61
N LEU A 303 -14.87 -6.38 19.10
CA LEU A 303 -14.23 -7.44 18.32
C LEU A 303 -14.96 -8.75 18.59
N ARG A 304 -15.64 -9.30 17.59
CA ARG A 304 -16.45 -10.52 17.70
C ARG A 304 -17.41 -10.49 18.89
N GLY A 305 -18.13 -9.36 19.03
CA GLY A 305 -19.13 -9.13 20.07
C GLY A 305 -18.57 -8.74 21.45
N ARG A 306 -17.26 -8.77 21.66
CA ARG A 306 -16.64 -8.37 22.93
C ARG A 306 -16.12 -6.93 22.85
N ARG A 307 -16.24 -6.19 23.98
CA ARG A 307 -15.67 -4.86 24.11
C ARG A 307 -14.13 -4.93 23.96
N GLN A 308 -13.57 -4.04 23.17
CA GLN A 308 -12.13 -3.79 23.06
C GLN A 308 -11.83 -2.34 23.48
N ILE A 309 -10.62 -2.09 23.93
CA ILE A 309 -10.22 -0.80 24.51
C ILE A 309 -9.25 0.01 23.64
N MET A 310 -8.98 -0.42 22.42
CA MET A 310 -7.98 0.23 21.56
C MET A 310 -8.24 1.72 21.36
N LEU A 311 -9.53 2.12 21.25
CA LEU A 311 -9.93 3.53 21.08
C LEU A 311 -9.96 4.32 22.39
N ASP A 312 -10.05 3.64 23.55
CA ASP A 312 -10.13 4.26 24.87
C ASP A 312 -8.78 4.34 25.58
N ASP A 313 -7.73 3.69 25.03
CA ASP A 313 -6.40 3.65 25.66
C ASP A 313 -5.72 5.02 25.53
N SER A 314 -5.38 5.63 26.66
CA SER A 314 -4.72 6.94 26.72
C SER A 314 -3.19 6.85 26.58
N ASP A 315 -2.60 5.67 26.76
CA ASP A 315 -1.14 5.48 26.76
C ASP A 315 -0.63 5.07 25.37
N VAL A 316 -1.40 4.20 24.66
CA VAL A 316 -1.02 3.67 23.35
C VAL A 316 -2.09 4.01 22.33
N HIS A 317 -1.73 4.79 21.31
CA HIS A 317 -2.64 5.17 20.24
C HIS A 317 -3.20 3.94 19.51
N HIS A 318 -4.49 3.93 19.19
CA HIS A 318 -5.19 2.80 18.56
C HIS A 318 -4.53 2.30 17.26
N HIS A 319 -3.87 3.15 16.51
CA HIS A 319 -3.07 2.77 15.33
C HIS A 319 -1.95 1.78 15.68
N ARG A 320 -1.30 1.96 16.84
CA ARG A 320 -0.23 1.05 17.28
C ARG A 320 -0.78 -0.28 17.76
N HIS A 321 -1.90 -0.24 18.48
CA HIS A 321 -2.61 -1.45 18.89
C HIS A 321 -3.01 -2.30 17.67
N SER A 322 -3.66 -1.69 16.68
CA SER A 322 -4.14 -2.39 15.47
C SER A 322 -2.99 -2.99 14.68
N LYS A 323 -1.90 -2.22 14.44
CA LYS A 323 -0.73 -2.73 13.73
C LYS A 323 -0.05 -3.87 14.48
N ALA A 324 0.14 -3.72 15.78
CA ALA A 324 0.78 -4.77 16.59
C ALA A 324 -0.04 -6.07 16.58
N ALA A 325 -1.37 -5.98 16.70
CA ALA A 325 -2.27 -7.13 16.70
C ALA A 325 -2.28 -7.83 15.33
N VAL A 326 -2.58 -7.09 14.27
CA VAL A 326 -2.67 -7.64 12.89
C VAL A 326 -1.31 -8.10 12.39
N GLY A 327 -0.24 -7.36 12.70
CA GLY A 327 1.13 -7.75 12.38
C GLY A 327 1.55 -9.05 13.04
N GLY A 328 1.17 -9.27 14.32
CA GLY A 328 1.41 -10.53 15.02
C GLY A 328 0.70 -11.71 14.37
N ILE A 329 -0.57 -11.53 13.98
CA ILE A 329 -1.35 -12.57 13.30
C ILE A 329 -0.76 -12.87 11.92
N ALA A 330 -0.41 -11.85 11.15
CA ALA A 330 0.19 -12.02 9.84
C ALA A 330 1.56 -12.74 9.93
N ALA A 331 2.39 -12.35 10.90
CA ALA A 331 3.68 -13.00 11.11
C ALA A 331 3.55 -14.49 11.49
N VAL A 332 2.57 -14.85 12.33
CA VAL A 332 2.29 -16.26 12.64
C VAL A 332 1.81 -17.00 11.41
N ALA A 333 0.94 -16.38 10.60
CA ALA A 333 0.40 -17.01 9.41
C ALA A 333 1.48 -17.33 8.38
N ILE A 334 2.42 -16.42 8.14
CA ILE A 334 3.45 -16.59 7.09
C ILE A 334 4.82 -17.02 7.59
N GLY A 335 5.06 -17.02 8.91
CA GLY A 335 6.36 -17.38 9.50
C GLY A 335 7.43 -16.29 9.39
N ASP A 336 7.04 -15.03 9.12
CA ASP A 336 7.97 -13.91 8.94
C ASP A 336 7.40 -12.64 9.56
N ALA A 337 8.20 -11.92 10.35
CA ALA A 337 7.83 -10.64 10.97
C ALA A 337 7.99 -9.43 10.04
N ALA A 338 8.65 -9.59 8.88
CA ALA A 338 8.76 -8.58 7.85
C ALA A 338 7.46 -8.53 7.01
N VAL A 339 6.38 -8.05 7.65
CA VAL A 339 5.05 -7.84 7.05
C VAL A 339 4.74 -6.34 6.96
N PHE A 340 4.16 -5.92 5.83
CA PHE A 340 3.74 -4.53 5.69
C PHE A 340 2.34 -4.36 6.27
N VAL A 341 2.21 -3.69 7.41
CA VAL A 341 0.92 -3.37 8.03
C VAL A 341 0.79 -1.87 8.17
N SER A 342 -0.27 -1.31 7.65
CA SER A 342 -0.59 0.12 7.68
C SER A 342 -1.99 0.34 8.27
N VAL A 343 -2.25 1.53 8.79
CA VAL A 343 -3.52 1.93 9.44
C VAL A 343 -4.23 3.03 8.66
N ASP A 344 -5.26 3.62 9.25
CA ASP A 344 -6.20 4.54 8.59
C ASP A 344 -6.91 3.82 7.42
N ALA A 345 -7.65 2.75 7.78
CA ALA A 345 -8.32 1.88 6.81
C ALA A 345 -9.72 2.38 6.41
N MET A 346 -10.04 3.65 6.66
CA MET A 346 -11.31 4.25 6.26
C MET A 346 -11.56 4.03 4.75
N HIS A 347 -12.71 3.45 4.39
CA HIS A 347 -13.04 3.02 3.03
C HIS A 347 -12.07 2.00 2.39
N GLN A 348 -11.25 1.32 3.20
CA GLN A 348 -10.27 0.30 2.79
C GLN A 348 -10.59 -1.04 3.46
N GLY A 349 -11.76 -1.57 3.19
CA GLY A 349 -12.31 -2.77 3.83
C GLY A 349 -13.40 -2.45 4.85
N PRO A 350 -13.99 -3.48 5.47
CA PRO A 350 -15.05 -3.33 6.46
C PRO A 350 -14.51 -2.75 7.77
N GLN A 351 -15.40 -2.16 8.56
CA GLN A 351 -15.06 -1.56 9.85
C GLN A 351 -14.38 -2.57 10.79
N GLY A 352 -13.16 -2.27 11.21
CA GLY A 352 -12.31 -3.12 12.05
C GLY A 352 -11.54 -4.22 11.31
N GLY A 353 -11.73 -4.32 10.01
CA GLY A 353 -11.00 -5.19 9.09
C GLY A 353 -10.06 -4.42 8.16
N GLY A 354 -9.87 -4.97 6.96
CA GLY A 354 -9.06 -4.34 5.91
C GLY A 354 -8.59 -5.33 4.86
N PRO A 355 -8.10 -4.85 3.71
CA PRO A 355 -7.54 -5.71 2.70
C PRO A 355 -6.24 -6.36 3.16
N VAL A 356 -6.03 -7.56 2.69
CA VAL A 356 -4.77 -8.27 2.75
C VAL A 356 -4.37 -8.74 1.37
N ILE A 357 -3.14 -8.48 1.02
CA ILE A 357 -2.55 -8.78 -0.28
C ILE A 357 -1.34 -9.69 -0.07
N ALA A 358 -1.19 -10.70 -0.92
CA ALA A 358 -0.03 -11.59 -0.90
C ALA A 358 0.64 -11.61 -2.28
N ILE A 359 1.96 -11.47 -2.30
CA ILE A 359 2.78 -11.76 -3.47
C ILE A 359 3.45 -13.10 -3.23
N VAL A 360 3.27 -14.03 -4.17
CA VAL A 360 3.82 -15.38 -4.09
C VAL A 360 4.74 -15.67 -5.26
N ASP A 361 5.75 -16.47 -4.99
CA ASP A 361 6.67 -17.03 -5.96
C ASP A 361 6.14 -18.37 -6.47
N MET A 362 5.81 -18.44 -7.76
CA MET A 362 5.27 -19.64 -8.41
C MET A 362 6.36 -20.57 -8.97
N GLY A 363 7.64 -20.19 -8.82
CA GLY A 363 8.74 -20.87 -9.48
C GLY A 363 8.80 -20.58 -10.99
N GLU A 364 9.67 -21.33 -11.67
CA GLU A 364 9.83 -21.25 -13.14
C GLU A 364 8.65 -21.88 -13.90
#